data_86484150e1dca332b62ab3fa8d66bed7
#
_entry.id   86484150e1dca332b62ab3fa8d66bed7
#
_cell.length_a   1.000
_cell.length_b   1.000
_cell.length_c   1.000
_cell.angle_alpha   90.00
_cell.angle_beta   90.00
_cell.angle_gamma   90.00
#
_symmetry.space_group_name_H-M   'P 1'
#
loop_
_entity.id
_entity.type
_entity.pdbx_description
1 polymer ?
#
loop_
_entity_poly.entity_id
_entity_poly.type
_entity_poly.pdbx_seq_one_letter_code
_entity_poly.pdbx_strand_id
1 'polypeptide(L)'
;MKLAGSVALHEVDAARLKAWMLWSGRILSAFGVLICLSSIFAKLTHDGSYVRQWERLGYSESILTGVGLAQLSGIVLYLIPSTSVLGTVVMTGYLGGAIASWVRLGEPTPMMVPLSTCLLLWAGLYLREDRLQSLLPLRKKTAP
;
A
#
# COMPACT_ATOMS: atom_id res chain seq x y z
N MET A 1 35.17 -31.48 -2.60
CA MET A 1 35.42 -30.08 -3.04
C MET A 1 34.30 -29.48 -3.91
N LYS A 2 33.58 -30.23 -4.75
CA LYS A 2 32.45 -29.74 -5.56
C LYS A 2 31.19 -29.37 -4.77
N LEU A 3 30.88 -30.02 -3.66
CA LEU A 3 29.70 -29.78 -2.82
C LEU A 3 29.75 -28.42 -2.08
N ALA A 4 30.93 -28.01 -1.62
CA ALA A 4 31.09 -26.72 -0.93
C ALA A 4 30.88 -25.50 -1.90
N GLY A 5 31.27 -25.64 -3.15
CA GLY A 5 31.04 -24.61 -4.17
C GLY A 5 29.55 -24.46 -4.55
N SER A 6 28.77 -25.54 -4.63
CA SER A 6 27.34 -25.46 -4.93
C SER A 6 26.54 -24.86 -3.78
N VAL A 7 26.88 -25.14 -2.53
CA VAL A 7 26.24 -24.55 -1.35
C VAL A 7 26.50 -23.03 -1.32
N ALA A 8 27.73 -22.60 -1.54
CA ALA A 8 28.07 -21.18 -1.57
C ALA A 8 27.35 -20.40 -2.68
N LEU A 9 27.18 -21.00 -3.87
CA LEU A 9 26.42 -20.38 -4.96
C LEU A 9 24.93 -20.24 -4.61
N HIS A 10 24.32 -21.24 -3.99
CA HIS A 10 22.92 -21.16 -3.55
C HIS A 10 22.71 -20.08 -2.47
N GLU A 11 23.65 -19.91 -1.55
CA GLU A 11 23.57 -18.87 -0.52
C GLU A 11 23.69 -17.47 -1.13
N VAL A 12 24.59 -17.26 -2.09
CA VAL A 12 24.73 -15.99 -2.81
C VAL A 12 23.48 -15.63 -3.60
N ASP A 13 22.90 -16.60 -4.29
CA ASP A 13 21.67 -16.38 -5.07
C ASP A 13 20.47 -16.07 -4.15
N ALA A 14 20.35 -16.77 -3.02
CA ALA A 14 19.31 -16.48 -2.02
C ALA A 14 19.43 -15.09 -1.42
N ALA A 15 20.66 -14.64 -1.10
CA ALA A 15 20.93 -13.29 -0.59
C ALA A 15 20.61 -12.21 -1.63
N ARG A 16 20.94 -12.44 -2.90
CA ARG A 16 20.58 -11.53 -4.01
C ARG A 16 19.07 -11.43 -4.17
N LEU A 17 18.35 -12.54 -4.21
CA LEU A 17 16.88 -12.55 -4.31
C LEU A 17 16.23 -11.78 -3.14
N LYS A 18 16.71 -11.99 -1.92
CA LYS A 18 16.22 -11.24 -0.75
C LYS A 18 16.47 -9.73 -0.88
N ALA A 19 17.63 -9.32 -1.35
CA ALA A 19 17.94 -7.92 -1.59
C ALA A 19 17.01 -7.30 -2.65
N TRP A 20 16.78 -7.99 -3.76
CA TRP A 20 15.85 -7.56 -4.80
C TRP A 20 14.41 -7.43 -4.29
N MET A 21 13.93 -8.38 -3.49
CA MET A 21 12.60 -8.32 -2.87
C MET A 21 12.47 -7.08 -1.96
N LEU A 22 13.46 -6.82 -1.10
CA LEU A 22 13.46 -5.67 -0.22
C LEU A 22 13.43 -4.34 -0.98
N TRP A 23 14.27 -4.19 -2.02
CA TRP A 23 14.31 -2.97 -2.82
C TRP A 23 13.04 -2.77 -3.63
N SER A 24 12.52 -3.80 -4.27
CA SER A 24 11.24 -3.76 -4.98
C SER A 24 10.10 -3.38 -4.04
N GLY A 25 10.06 -3.97 -2.83
CA GLY A 25 9.08 -3.64 -1.81
C GLY A 25 9.13 -2.18 -1.37
N ARG A 26 10.36 -1.62 -1.21
CA ARG A 26 10.54 -0.20 -0.87
C ARG A 26 10.08 0.72 -1.99
N ILE A 27 10.38 0.40 -3.25
CA ILE A 27 9.97 1.17 -4.42
C ILE A 27 8.44 1.17 -4.53
N LEU A 28 7.77 0.02 -4.45
CA LEU A 28 6.32 -0.08 -4.50
C LEU A 28 5.66 0.69 -3.35
N SER A 29 6.20 0.57 -2.13
CA SER A 29 5.74 1.35 -0.97
C SER A 29 5.88 2.86 -1.21
N ALA A 30 7.02 3.30 -1.74
CA ALA A 30 7.27 4.71 -2.02
C ALA A 30 6.26 5.27 -3.03
N PHE A 31 5.98 4.54 -4.12
CA PHE A 31 4.95 4.95 -5.09
C PHE A 31 3.56 5.05 -4.44
N GLY A 32 3.13 4.05 -3.67
CA GLY A 32 1.84 4.09 -2.98
C GLY A 32 1.75 5.26 -2.00
N VAL A 33 2.81 5.51 -1.23
CA VAL A 33 2.90 6.63 -0.29
C VAL A 33 2.86 7.98 -1.01
N LEU A 34 3.58 8.14 -2.12
CA LEU A 34 3.56 9.38 -2.90
C LEU A 34 2.17 9.70 -3.46
N ILE A 35 1.44 8.71 -3.96
CA ILE A 35 0.05 8.89 -4.40
C ILE A 35 -0.82 9.34 -3.22
N CYS A 36 -0.65 8.73 -2.04
CA CYS A 36 -1.39 9.13 -0.85
C CYS A 36 -1.04 10.55 -0.39
N LEU A 37 0.25 10.93 -0.38
CA LEU A 37 0.69 12.26 0.03
C LEU A 37 0.15 13.35 -0.90
N SER A 38 0.14 13.13 -2.22
CA SER A 38 -0.47 14.07 -3.17
C SER A 38 -1.96 14.27 -2.91
N SER A 39 -2.68 13.18 -2.63
CA SER A 39 -4.10 13.20 -2.25
C SER A 39 -4.34 13.89 -0.90
N ILE A 40 -3.48 13.66 0.09
CA ILE A 40 -3.55 14.35 1.40
C ILE A 40 -3.33 15.84 1.21
N PHE A 41 -2.30 16.22 0.45
CA PHE A 41 -2.00 17.62 0.17
C PHE A 41 -3.19 18.34 -0.47
N ALA A 42 -3.79 17.75 -1.51
CA ALA A 42 -4.96 18.31 -2.19
C ALA A 42 -6.17 18.49 -1.24
N LYS A 43 -6.37 17.56 -0.29
CA LYS A 43 -7.44 17.67 0.72
C LYS A 43 -7.18 18.79 1.74
N LEU A 44 -5.94 18.87 2.24
CA LEU A 44 -5.59 19.86 3.26
C LEU A 44 -5.50 21.29 2.71
N THR A 45 -5.16 21.43 1.44
CA THR A 45 -5.13 22.74 0.75
C THR A 45 -6.48 23.13 0.14
N HIS A 46 -7.51 22.28 0.28
CA HIS A 46 -8.83 22.50 -0.33
C HIS A 46 -8.72 22.83 -1.83
N ASP A 47 -7.90 22.05 -2.56
CA ASP A 47 -7.73 22.22 -4.01
C ASP A 47 -9.08 22.20 -4.72
N GLY A 48 -9.35 23.23 -5.52
CA GLY A 48 -10.67 23.42 -6.13
C GLY A 48 -11.10 22.29 -7.07
N SER A 49 -10.16 21.54 -7.67
CA SER A 49 -10.45 20.34 -8.46
C SER A 49 -10.89 19.19 -7.58
N TYR A 50 -10.24 19.06 -6.43
CA TYR A 50 -10.53 18.03 -5.44
C TYR A 50 -11.86 18.29 -4.73
N VAL A 51 -12.15 19.56 -4.38
CA VAL A 51 -13.43 19.98 -3.78
C VAL A 51 -14.60 19.63 -4.73
N ARG A 52 -14.54 20.00 -5.99
CA ARG A 52 -15.58 19.65 -6.99
C ARG A 52 -15.79 18.13 -7.12
N GLN A 53 -14.72 17.35 -7.09
CA GLN A 53 -14.80 15.90 -7.12
C GLN A 53 -15.48 15.36 -5.87
N TRP A 54 -15.19 15.95 -4.72
CA TRP A 54 -15.75 15.58 -3.41
C TRP A 54 -17.25 15.86 -3.33
N GLU A 55 -17.67 17.02 -3.83
CA GLU A 55 -19.09 17.39 -3.94
C GLU A 55 -19.86 16.44 -4.88
N ARG A 56 -19.25 16.02 -6.01
CA ARG A 56 -19.84 15.00 -6.89
C ARG A 56 -20.08 13.66 -6.15
N LEU A 57 -19.22 13.31 -5.23
CA LEU A 57 -19.38 12.14 -4.38
C LEU A 57 -20.47 12.33 -3.30
N GLY A 58 -21.05 13.53 -3.19
CA GLY A 58 -22.10 13.88 -2.22
C GLY A 58 -21.58 14.17 -0.83
N TYR A 59 -20.30 14.50 -0.69
CA TYR A 59 -19.68 14.85 0.59
C TYR A 59 -19.54 16.37 0.72
N SER A 60 -19.71 16.86 1.96
CA SER A 60 -19.46 18.28 2.28
C SER A 60 -17.96 18.59 2.29
N GLU A 61 -17.57 19.77 1.82
CA GLU A 61 -16.21 20.27 1.90
C GLU A 61 -15.68 20.32 3.35
N SER A 62 -16.57 20.57 4.32
CA SER A 62 -16.20 20.68 5.73
C SER A 62 -15.50 19.45 6.33
N ILE A 63 -15.70 18.26 5.75
CA ILE A 63 -15.08 17.03 6.25
C ILE A 63 -13.73 16.72 5.58
N LEU A 64 -13.33 17.44 4.52
CA LEU A 64 -12.11 17.18 3.74
C LEU A 64 -10.86 17.14 4.61
N THR A 65 -10.70 18.13 5.48
CA THR A 65 -9.56 18.19 6.40
C THR A 65 -9.51 16.97 7.31
N GLY A 66 -10.65 16.59 7.92
CA GLY A 66 -10.73 15.41 8.78
C GLY A 66 -10.37 14.11 8.05
N VAL A 67 -10.86 13.96 6.83
CA VAL A 67 -10.56 12.79 5.98
C VAL A 67 -9.09 12.80 5.54
N GLY A 68 -8.52 13.97 5.26
CA GLY A 68 -7.09 14.13 4.98
C GLY A 68 -6.21 13.72 6.16
N LEU A 69 -6.57 14.13 7.38
CA LEU A 69 -5.86 13.77 8.62
C LEU A 69 -6.00 12.27 8.93
N ALA A 70 -7.16 11.68 8.72
CA ALA A 70 -7.36 10.24 8.87
C ALA A 70 -6.47 9.45 7.88
N GLN A 71 -6.37 9.89 6.63
CA GLN A 71 -5.47 9.28 5.65
C GLN A 71 -4.00 9.45 6.07
N LEU A 72 -3.62 10.64 6.55
CA LEU A 72 -2.26 10.92 7.03
C LEU A 72 -1.87 10.00 8.19
N SER A 73 -2.76 9.80 9.17
CA SER A 73 -2.50 8.89 10.29
C SER A 73 -2.25 7.45 9.82
N GLY A 74 -3.01 6.97 8.85
CA GLY A 74 -2.79 5.66 8.22
C GLY A 74 -1.42 5.54 7.55
N ILE A 75 -1.00 6.57 6.82
CA ILE A 75 0.33 6.61 6.17
C ILE A 75 1.46 6.69 7.21
N VAL A 76 1.31 7.47 8.27
CA VAL A 76 2.30 7.54 9.36
C VAL A 76 2.48 6.15 10.00
N LEU A 77 1.38 5.47 10.34
CA LEU A 77 1.43 4.10 10.85
C LEU A 77 2.09 3.12 9.87
N TYR A 78 1.83 3.27 8.56
CA TYR A 78 2.44 2.45 7.52
C TYR A 78 3.95 2.62 7.40
N LEU A 79 4.45 3.84 7.60
CA LEU A 79 5.88 4.16 7.49
C LEU A 79 6.70 3.70 8.70
N ILE A 80 6.08 3.55 9.87
CA ILE A 80 6.74 3.05 11.07
C ILE A 80 6.82 1.51 11.00
N PRO A 81 8.00 0.91 11.02
CA PRO A 81 8.15 -0.55 10.81
C PRO A 81 7.35 -1.40 11.80
N SER A 82 7.25 -0.98 13.07
CA SER A 82 6.53 -1.72 14.11
C SER A 82 4.99 -1.72 13.93
N THR A 83 4.44 -0.72 13.23
CA THR A 83 3.00 -0.54 13.03
C THR A 83 2.60 -0.64 11.55
N SER A 84 3.51 -0.99 10.66
CA SER A 84 3.29 -0.99 9.20
C SER A 84 2.12 -1.87 8.75
N VAL A 85 1.94 -3.04 9.39
CA VAL A 85 0.79 -3.92 9.13
C VAL A 85 -0.52 -3.24 9.54
N LEU A 86 -0.56 -2.65 10.74
CA LEU A 86 -1.73 -1.90 11.21
C LEU A 86 -2.04 -0.71 10.29
N GLY A 87 -1.01 0.04 9.88
CA GLY A 87 -1.14 1.13 8.91
C GLY A 87 -1.75 0.66 7.59
N THR A 88 -1.31 -0.50 7.10
CA THR A 88 -1.87 -1.09 5.87
C THR A 88 -3.34 -1.47 6.03
N VAL A 89 -3.73 -2.05 7.17
CA VAL A 89 -5.13 -2.38 7.46
C VAL A 89 -5.99 -1.11 7.52
N VAL A 90 -5.53 -0.06 8.22
CA VAL A 90 -6.22 1.24 8.27
C VAL A 90 -6.36 1.84 6.87
N MET A 91 -5.28 1.82 6.08
CA MET A 91 -5.31 2.32 4.71
C MET A 91 -6.23 1.49 3.80
N THR A 92 -6.34 0.18 4.02
CA THR A 92 -7.28 -0.68 3.27
C THR A 92 -8.72 -0.26 3.54
N GLY A 93 -9.09 0.00 4.80
CA GLY A 93 -10.41 0.51 5.16
C GLY A 93 -10.69 1.87 4.51
N TYR A 94 -9.73 2.78 4.59
CA TYR A 94 -9.82 4.12 3.99
C TYR A 94 -9.99 4.06 2.46
N LEU A 95 -9.11 3.33 1.77
CA LEU A 95 -9.15 3.19 0.31
C LEU A 95 -10.39 2.39 -0.15
N GLY A 96 -10.84 1.41 0.65
CA GLY A 96 -12.08 0.69 0.42
C GLY A 96 -13.30 1.62 0.45
N GLY A 97 -13.35 2.57 1.39
CA GLY A 97 -14.36 3.62 1.43
C GLY A 97 -14.34 4.51 0.17
N ALA A 98 -13.15 4.90 -0.29
CA ALA A 98 -13.00 5.66 -1.54
C ALA A 98 -13.50 4.86 -2.75
N ILE A 99 -13.14 3.58 -2.86
CA ILE A 99 -13.62 2.68 -3.92
C ILE A 99 -15.15 2.60 -3.89
N ALA A 100 -15.75 2.36 -2.72
CA ALA A 100 -17.20 2.24 -2.56
C ALA A 100 -17.94 3.52 -3.01
N SER A 101 -17.34 4.70 -2.73
CA SER A 101 -17.92 5.98 -3.15
C SER A 101 -17.98 6.12 -4.68
N TRP A 102 -16.95 5.68 -5.40
CA TRP A 102 -16.92 5.69 -6.86
C TRP A 102 -17.85 4.64 -7.47
N VAL A 103 -17.89 3.44 -6.89
CA VAL A 103 -18.83 2.37 -7.32
C VAL A 103 -20.27 2.85 -7.24
N ARG A 104 -20.63 3.58 -6.18
CA ARG A 104 -21.98 4.15 -6.01
C ARG A 104 -22.35 5.12 -7.14
N LEU A 105 -21.40 5.85 -7.69
CA LEU A 105 -21.63 6.74 -8.83
C LEU A 105 -21.62 6.02 -10.19
N GLY A 106 -21.24 4.75 -10.24
CA GLY A 106 -21.09 4.01 -11.49
C GLY A 106 -19.88 4.46 -12.32
N GLU A 107 -18.89 5.11 -11.71
CA GLU A 107 -17.66 5.59 -12.36
C GLU A 107 -16.46 4.67 -12.06
N PRO A 108 -16.15 3.70 -12.94
CA PRO A 108 -15.06 2.74 -12.67
C PRO A 108 -13.67 3.35 -12.85
N THR A 109 -13.51 4.38 -13.68
CA THR A 109 -12.18 4.94 -13.99
C THR A 109 -11.50 5.57 -12.76
N PRO A 110 -12.14 6.48 -11.99
CA PRO A 110 -11.51 7.05 -10.80
C PRO A 110 -11.29 6.02 -9.68
N MET A 111 -12.07 4.94 -9.65
CA MET A 111 -11.92 3.84 -8.69
C MET A 111 -10.56 3.14 -8.84
N MET A 112 -9.96 3.14 -10.02
CA MET A 112 -8.68 2.47 -10.27
C MET A 112 -7.54 3.06 -9.44
N VAL A 113 -7.59 4.36 -9.11
CA VAL A 113 -6.54 5.03 -8.32
C VAL A 113 -6.47 4.48 -6.88
N PRO A 114 -7.54 4.49 -6.06
CA PRO A 114 -7.48 3.91 -4.73
C PRO A 114 -7.24 2.39 -4.75
N LEU A 115 -7.74 1.67 -5.76
CA LEU A 115 -7.51 0.23 -5.91
C LEU A 115 -6.02 -0.07 -6.15
N SER A 116 -5.39 0.58 -7.13
CA SER A 116 -3.96 0.41 -7.43
C SER A 116 -3.09 0.82 -6.25
N THR A 117 -3.45 1.91 -5.55
CA THR A 117 -2.74 2.36 -4.35
C THR A 117 -2.79 1.29 -3.25
N CYS A 118 -3.95 0.69 -3.01
CA CYS A 118 -4.10 -0.39 -2.04
C CYS A 118 -3.20 -1.59 -2.39
N LEU A 119 -3.18 -2.00 -3.66
CA LEU A 119 -2.32 -3.10 -4.13
C LEU A 119 -0.83 -2.76 -3.98
N LEU A 120 -0.42 -1.52 -4.28
CA LEU A 120 0.96 -1.07 -4.11
C LEU A 120 1.42 -1.11 -2.65
N LEU A 121 0.57 -0.65 -1.72
CA LEU A 121 0.87 -0.68 -0.29
C LEU A 121 1.00 -2.12 0.23
N TRP A 122 0.07 -3.01 -0.13
CA TRP A 122 0.12 -4.42 0.26
C TRP A 122 1.30 -5.16 -0.36
N ALA A 123 1.54 -5.00 -1.66
CA ALA A 123 2.67 -5.63 -2.35
C ALA A 123 4.00 -5.13 -1.79
N GLY A 124 4.11 -3.81 -1.57
CA GLY A 124 5.29 -3.21 -0.99
C GLY A 124 5.58 -3.71 0.43
N LEU A 125 4.55 -3.84 1.27
CA LEU A 125 4.68 -4.39 2.62
C LEU A 125 5.05 -5.87 2.57
N TYR A 126 4.36 -6.69 1.77
CA TYR A 126 4.61 -8.11 1.65
C TYR A 126 6.05 -8.44 1.26
N LEU A 127 6.62 -7.69 0.30
CA LEU A 127 7.97 -7.92 -0.18
C LEU A 127 9.07 -7.53 0.83
N ARG A 128 8.76 -6.62 1.79
CA ARG A 128 9.75 -6.13 2.76
C ARG A 128 9.61 -6.72 4.17
N GLU A 129 8.49 -7.42 4.47
CA GLU A 129 8.17 -7.90 5.82
C GLU A 129 8.17 -9.43 5.87
N ASP A 130 9.27 -10.01 6.34
CA ASP A 130 9.44 -11.48 6.43
C ASP A 130 8.36 -12.12 7.33
N ARG A 131 7.87 -11.42 8.36
CA ARG A 131 6.80 -11.90 9.25
C ARG A 131 5.48 -12.04 8.51
N LEU A 132 5.15 -11.08 7.66
CA LEU A 132 3.92 -11.13 6.87
C LEU A 132 3.96 -12.29 5.87
N GLN A 133 5.13 -12.56 5.28
CA GLN A 133 5.34 -13.70 4.38
C GLN A 133 5.15 -15.05 5.10
N SER A 134 5.46 -15.12 6.39
CA SER A 134 5.26 -16.33 7.18
C SER A 134 3.80 -16.55 7.61
N LEU A 135 3.04 -15.46 7.79
CA LEU A 135 1.63 -15.46 8.22
C LEU A 135 0.65 -15.65 7.05
N LEU A 136 1.04 -15.25 5.86
CA LEU A 136 0.25 -15.47 4.63
C LEU A 136 0.84 -16.66 3.86
N PRO A 137 0.59 -17.90 4.27
CA PRO A 137 1.09 -19.06 3.56
C PRO A 137 0.30 -19.19 2.25
N LEU A 138 0.84 -18.70 1.16
CA LEU A 138 0.58 -19.36 -0.11
C LEU A 138 1.07 -20.79 0.11
N ARG A 139 0.09 -21.67 0.34
CA ARG A 139 0.19 -23.09 0.68
C ARG A 139 1.53 -23.70 0.24
N LYS A 140 2.47 -23.90 1.20
CA LYS A 140 3.62 -24.76 0.95
C LYS A 140 3.05 -26.15 0.68
N LYS A 141 3.17 -26.63 -0.55
CA LYS A 141 2.90 -28.04 -0.89
C LYS A 141 3.82 -28.85 0.01
N THR A 142 3.29 -29.46 1.08
CA THR A 142 3.97 -30.53 1.79
C THR A 142 4.12 -31.63 0.74
N ALA A 143 5.36 -31.86 0.29
CA ALA A 143 5.67 -33.04 -0.50
C ALA A 143 5.35 -34.29 0.33
N PRO A 144 4.80 -35.35 -0.29
CA PRO A 144 4.51 -36.62 0.38
C PRO A 144 5.78 -37.29 0.86
#